data_a3d877e6fe90f75514c491462d3bd2ee
#
_entry.id   a3d877e6fe90f75514c491462d3bd2ee
#
_cell.length_a   1.000
_cell.length_b   1.000
_cell.length_c   1.000
_cell.angle_alpha   90.00
_cell.angle_beta   90.00
_cell.angle_gamma   90.00
#
_symmetry.space_group_name_H-M   'P 1'
#
loop_
_entity.id
_entity.type
_entity.pdbx_description
1 polymer ?
#
loop_
_entity_poly.entity_id
_entity_poly.type
_entity_poly.pdbx_seq_one_letter_code
_entity_poly.pdbx_strand_id
1 'polypeptide(L)'
;YSLCSLEFENHRPLYNLVHRAIGFEEPPRQIEFARLNLNYCVTSKRKCLEMVQTGVVNGWDDPRMVTLCGMRRRGYPAAAIRDFISRVGVAKAHSVVDYGLLEACVRDNLNQNAPRAMAVLNPLKLVIEQLP
;
A
#
# COMPACT_ATOMS: atom_id res chain seq x y z
N TYR A 1 -1.97 11.62 -18.89
CA TYR A 1 -3.15 11.20 -18.12
C TYR A 1 -3.24 11.99 -16.83
N SER A 2 -4.44 12.48 -16.50
CA SER A 2 -4.77 13.06 -15.21
C SER A 2 -5.56 12.05 -14.38
N LEU A 3 -5.16 11.83 -13.14
CA LEU A 3 -5.79 10.86 -12.25
C LEU A 3 -6.61 11.59 -11.18
N CYS A 4 -7.82 11.12 -10.92
CA CYS A 4 -8.72 11.71 -9.96
C CYS A 4 -9.50 10.63 -9.20
N SER A 5 -9.95 10.93 -8.00
CA SER A 5 -10.90 10.06 -7.30
C SER A 5 -12.31 10.20 -7.87
N LEU A 6 -13.11 9.14 -7.78
CA LEU A 6 -14.44 9.03 -8.37
C LEU A 6 -15.40 10.13 -7.91
N GLU A 7 -15.20 10.66 -6.70
CA GLU A 7 -16.03 11.75 -6.14
C GLU A 7 -16.06 13.00 -7.02
N PHE A 8 -15.02 13.21 -7.87
CA PHE A 8 -14.86 14.38 -8.72
C PHE A 8 -15.20 14.12 -10.19
N GLU A 9 -15.88 13.02 -10.51
CA GLU A 9 -16.27 12.69 -11.90
C GLU A 9 -17.09 13.82 -12.54
N ASN A 10 -17.95 14.47 -11.78
CA ASN A 10 -18.80 15.59 -12.27
C ASN A 10 -17.96 16.82 -12.63
N HIS A 11 -16.70 16.92 -12.21
CA HIS A 11 -15.79 18.04 -12.53
C HIS A 11 -15.07 17.87 -13.88
N ARG A 12 -15.27 16.75 -14.57
CA ARG A 12 -14.65 16.51 -15.91
C ARG A 12 -15.00 17.60 -16.94
N PRO A 13 -16.24 18.13 -17.03
CA PRO A 13 -16.53 19.25 -17.91
C PRO A 13 -15.70 20.50 -17.61
N LEU A 14 -15.52 20.82 -16.32
CA LEU A 14 -14.68 21.94 -15.88
C LEU A 14 -13.21 21.70 -16.26
N TYR A 15 -12.69 20.50 -16.01
CA TYR A 15 -11.35 20.10 -16.42
C TYR A 15 -11.12 20.34 -17.93
N ASN A 16 -12.04 19.88 -18.77
CA ASN A 16 -11.96 20.06 -20.21
C ASN A 16 -12.08 21.53 -20.63
N LEU A 17 -12.90 22.31 -19.93
CA LEU A 17 -13.02 23.75 -20.17
C LEU A 17 -11.72 24.49 -19.92
N VAL A 18 -11.07 24.20 -18.78
CA VAL A 18 -9.77 24.80 -18.42
C VAL A 18 -8.73 24.49 -19.51
N HIS A 19 -8.62 23.23 -19.96
CA HIS A 19 -7.67 22.87 -21.00
C HIS A 19 -7.88 23.62 -22.31
N ARG A 20 -9.14 23.79 -22.73
CA ARG A 20 -9.48 24.60 -23.91
C ARG A 20 -9.12 26.07 -23.73
N ALA A 21 -9.39 26.62 -22.53
CA ALA A 21 -9.11 28.03 -22.24
C ALA A 21 -7.62 28.38 -22.27
N ILE A 22 -6.74 27.42 -21.91
CA ILE A 22 -5.29 27.57 -21.97
C ILE A 22 -4.66 27.12 -23.29
N GLY A 23 -5.49 26.73 -24.28
CA GLY A 23 -5.04 26.43 -25.65
C GLY A 23 -4.45 25.05 -25.86
N PHE A 24 -4.78 24.05 -25.05
CA PHE A 24 -4.40 22.66 -25.34
C PHE A 24 -5.23 22.13 -26.50
N GLU A 25 -4.60 21.77 -27.60
CA GLU A 25 -5.25 21.14 -28.78
C GLU A 25 -5.67 19.69 -28.44
N GLU A 26 -4.79 18.92 -27.78
CA GLU A 26 -5.04 17.56 -27.33
C GLU A 26 -4.92 17.47 -25.80
N PRO A 27 -5.98 17.74 -25.04
CA PRO A 27 -5.92 17.71 -23.60
C PRO A 27 -5.72 16.28 -23.07
N PRO A 28 -4.94 16.10 -22.00
CA PRO A 28 -4.77 14.81 -21.36
C PRO A 28 -6.13 14.30 -20.85
N ARG A 29 -6.36 13.01 -21.00
CA ARG A 29 -7.58 12.38 -20.50
C ARG A 29 -7.57 12.31 -18.98
N GLN A 30 -8.64 12.78 -18.34
CA GLN A 30 -8.87 12.54 -16.92
C GLN A 30 -9.49 11.15 -16.71
N ILE A 31 -8.93 10.41 -15.76
CA ILE A 31 -9.37 9.06 -15.37
C ILE A 31 -9.74 9.10 -13.90
N GLU A 32 -10.99 8.81 -13.59
CA GLU A 32 -11.50 8.69 -12.24
C GLU A 32 -11.62 7.22 -11.84
N PHE A 33 -11.31 6.94 -10.57
CA PHE A 33 -11.43 5.59 -10.03
C PHE A 33 -11.80 5.63 -8.54
N ALA A 34 -12.41 4.55 -8.09
CA ALA A 34 -12.79 4.39 -6.70
C ALA A 34 -11.57 4.29 -5.79
N ARG A 35 -11.72 4.78 -4.56
CA ARG A 35 -10.70 4.65 -3.53
C ARG A 35 -10.55 3.19 -3.15
N LEU A 36 -9.31 2.74 -2.96
CA LEU A 36 -8.99 1.45 -2.36
C LEU A 36 -9.39 1.44 -0.88
N ASN A 37 -10.32 0.58 -0.51
CA ASN A 37 -10.67 0.31 0.87
C ASN A 37 -10.15 -1.08 1.24
N LEU A 38 -9.42 -1.17 2.34
CA LEU A 38 -8.94 -2.42 2.91
C LEU A 38 -9.72 -2.71 4.18
N ASN A 39 -10.15 -3.97 4.38
CA ASN A 39 -10.68 -4.39 5.66
C ASN A 39 -9.59 -4.34 6.74
N TYR A 40 -9.98 -4.20 7.99
CA TYR A 40 -9.11 -4.14 9.17
C TYR A 40 -8.03 -3.05 9.13
N CYS A 41 -8.13 -2.07 8.21
CA CYS A 41 -7.13 -1.04 8.01
C CYS A 41 -7.72 0.37 8.11
N VAL A 42 -6.97 1.28 8.69
CA VAL A 42 -7.29 2.70 8.67
C VAL A 42 -6.55 3.35 7.50
N THR A 43 -7.30 3.72 6.44
CA THR A 43 -6.76 4.38 5.24
C THR A 43 -7.07 5.89 5.22
N SER A 44 -7.84 6.40 6.17
CA SER A 44 -8.21 7.81 6.26
C SER A 44 -7.05 8.66 6.77
N LYS A 45 -6.60 9.64 5.97
CA LYS A 45 -5.54 10.59 6.39
C LYS A 45 -5.86 11.29 7.71
N ARG A 46 -7.13 11.70 7.91
CA ARG A 46 -7.55 12.37 9.16
C ARG A 46 -7.38 11.48 10.37
N LYS A 47 -7.83 10.22 10.28
CA LYS A 47 -7.68 9.24 11.37
C LYS A 47 -6.22 8.86 11.61
N CYS A 48 -5.43 8.72 10.55
CA CYS A 48 -3.99 8.49 10.69
C CYS A 48 -3.29 9.66 11.39
N LEU A 49 -3.64 10.91 11.04
CA LEU A 49 -3.12 12.10 11.71
C LEU A 49 -3.48 12.12 13.19
N GLU A 50 -4.74 11.83 13.53
CA GLU A 50 -5.21 11.73 14.91
C GLU A 50 -4.39 10.69 15.71
N MET A 51 -4.16 9.49 15.16
CA MET A 51 -3.34 8.47 15.81
C MET A 51 -1.89 8.93 16.07
N VAL A 52 -1.32 9.71 15.15
CA VAL A 52 0.03 10.27 15.33
C VAL A 52 0.02 11.37 16.40
N GLN A 53 -0.97 12.27 16.38
CA GLN A 53 -1.07 13.38 17.32
C GLN A 53 -1.37 12.93 18.76
N THR A 54 -2.15 11.88 18.91
CA THR A 54 -2.48 11.28 20.22
C THR A 54 -1.42 10.31 20.74
N GLY A 55 -0.37 10.05 19.95
CA GLY A 55 0.71 9.15 20.36
C GLY A 55 0.35 7.66 20.33
N VAL A 56 -0.77 7.28 19.73
CA VAL A 56 -1.15 5.87 19.52
C VAL A 56 -0.14 5.16 18.62
N VAL A 57 0.41 5.88 17.65
CA VAL A 57 1.50 5.44 16.79
C VAL A 57 2.67 6.44 16.86
N ASN A 58 3.88 5.97 16.61
CA ASN A 58 5.10 6.77 16.77
C ASN A 58 5.32 7.79 15.64
N GLY A 59 4.58 7.67 14.53
CA GLY A 59 4.71 8.56 13.37
C GLY A 59 4.08 7.95 12.12
N TRP A 60 4.22 8.65 11.00
CA TRP A 60 3.64 8.25 9.72
C TRP A 60 4.28 7.00 9.11
N ASP A 61 5.46 6.62 9.58
CA ASP A 61 6.20 5.42 9.19
C ASP A 61 6.04 4.25 10.18
N ASP A 62 5.13 4.39 11.16
CA ASP A 62 4.87 3.31 12.10
C ASP A 62 4.44 2.04 11.34
N PRO A 63 5.08 0.87 11.60
CA PRO A 63 4.79 -0.37 10.87
C PRO A 63 3.38 -0.92 11.09
N ARG A 64 2.64 -0.39 12.05
CA ARG A 64 1.21 -0.70 12.26
C ARG A 64 0.28 0.03 11.29
N MET A 65 0.79 1.05 10.59
CA MET A 65 0.01 1.84 9.64
C MET A 65 0.19 1.33 8.21
N VAL A 66 -0.87 1.41 7.41
CA VAL A 66 -0.85 1.04 5.97
C VAL A 66 -0.39 2.18 5.07
N THR A 67 0.41 3.10 5.58
CA THR A 67 1.12 4.08 4.76
C THR A 67 2.25 3.41 3.99
N LEU A 68 2.65 3.96 2.85
CA LEU A 68 3.80 3.43 2.10
C LEU A 68 5.07 3.41 2.97
N CYS A 69 5.26 4.43 3.81
CA CYS A 69 6.40 4.48 4.74
C CYS A 69 6.29 3.40 5.83
N GLY A 70 5.10 3.17 6.39
CA GLY A 70 4.86 2.12 7.37
C GLY A 70 5.07 0.73 6.79
N MET A 71 4.52 0.46 5.61
CA MET A 71 4.73 -0.80 4.90
C MET A 71 6.20 -1.04 4.54
N ARG A 72 6.92 0.00 4.09
CA ARG A 72 8.36 -0.07 3.83
C ARG A 72 9.14 -0.45 5.09
N ARG A 73 8.85 0.22 6.21
CA ARG A 73 9.50 -0.07 7.50
C ARG A 73 9.16 -1.46 8.02
N ARG A 74 7.95 -1.95 7.76
CA ARG A 74 7.52 -3.32 8.07
C ARG A 74 8.23 -4.38 7.21
N GLY A 75 8.87 -3.98 6.10
CA GLY A 75 9.60 -4.89 5.21
C GLY A 75 8.80 -5.37 4.00
N TYR A 76 7.73 -4.67 3.63
CA TYR A 76 6.95 -5.01 2.43
C TYR A 76 7.70 -4.59 1.17
N PRO A 77 8.02 -5.52 0.26
CA PRO A 77 8.70 -5.21 -1.00
C PRO A 77 7.80 -4.38 -1.93
N ALA A 78 8.37 -3.39 -2.61
CA ALA A 78 7.63 -2.57 -3.57
C ALA A 78 7.00 -3.41 -4.70
N ALA A 79 7.67 -4.48 -5.12
CA ALA A 79 7.15 -5.42 -6.13
C ALA A 79 5.87 -6.12 -5.67
N ALA A 80 5.80 -6.54 -4.40
CA ALA A 80 4.61 -7.15 -3.83
C ALA A 80 3.41 -6.18 -3.76
N ILE A 81 3.67 -4.92 -3.42
CA ILE A 81 2.62 -3.88 -3.39
C ILE A 81 2.11 -3.62 -4.82
N ARG A 82 2.98 -3.58 -5.83
CA ARG A 82 2.58 -3.43 -7.22
C ARG A 82 1.77 -4.63 -7.72
N ASP A 83 2.17 -5.84 -7.38
CA ASP A 83 1.43 -7.06 -7.72
C ASP A 83 0.03 -7.02 -7.10
N PHE A 84 -0.07 -6.66 -5.82
CA PHE A 84 -1.35 -6.48 -5.14
C PHE A 84 -2.25 -5.49 -5.88
N ILE A 85 -1.74 -4.29 -6.23
CA ILE A 85 -2.52 -3.28 -6.95
C ILE A 85 -2.92 -3.77 -8.35
N SER A 86 -2.06 -4.53 -9.04
CA SER A 86 -2.37 -5.13 -10.34
C SER A 86 -3.50 -6.16 -10.24
N ARG A 87 -3.53 -6.94 -9.18
CA ARG A 87 -4.62 -7.93 -8.93
C ARG A 87 -5.94 -7.24 -8.56
N VAL A 88 -5.89 -6.17 -7.78
CA VAL A 88 -7.09 -5.37 -7.43
C VAL A 88 -7.63 -4.64 -8.67
N GLY A 89 -6.74 -4.10 -9.50
CA GLY A 89 -7.08 -3.34 -10.68
C GLY A 89 -7.63 -1.94 -10.37
N VAL A 90 -7.93 -1.20 -11.44
CA VAL A 90 -8.54 0.13 -11.38
C VAL A 90 -10.01 0.03 -11.78
N ALA A 91 -10.91 0.34 -10.85
CA ALA A 91 -12.35 0.25 -11.04
C ALA A 91 -13.07 1.49 -10.52
N LYS A 92 -14.26 1.75 -11.05
CA LYS A 92 -15.19 2.76 -10.53
C LYS A 92 -16.11 2.21 -9.42
N ALA A 93 -16.18 0.89 -9.28
CA ALA A 93 -16.98 0.27 -8.23
C ALA A 93 -16.32 0.43 -6.86
N HIS A 94 -17.09 0.90 -5.88
CA HIS A 94 -16.66 0.90 -4.50
C HIS A 94 -16.61 -0.53 -3.97
N SER A 95 -15.42 -1.01 -3.66
CA SER A 95 -15.20 -2.34 -3.09
C SER A 95 -14.31 -2.26 -1.86
N VAL A 96 -14.45 -3.24 -0.99
CA VAL A 96 -13.53 -3.48 0.12
C VAL A 96 -12.70 -4.70 -0.24
N VAL A 97 -11.40 -4.53 -0.28
CA VAL A 97 -10.45 -5.59 -0.60
C VAL A 97 -9.94 -6.21 0.69
N ASP A 98 -9.79 -7.53 0.69
CA ASP A 98 -9.24 -8.23 1.84
C ASP A 98 -7.75 -7.92 2.02
N TYR A 99 -7.36 -7.53 3.23
CA TYR A 99 -5.97 -7.31 3.60
C TYR A 99 -5.12 -8.57 3.43
N GLY A 100 -5.73 -9.75 3.60
CA GLY A 100 -5.10 -11.04 3.36
C GLY A 100 -4.54 -11.21 1.94
N LEU A 101 -5.15 -10.56 0.94
CA LEU A 101 -4.61 -10.54 -0.42
C LEU A 101 -3.27 -9.80 -0.50
N LEU A 102 -3.13 -8.66 0.18
CA LEU A 102 -1.85 -7.94 0.27
C LEU A 102 -0.79 -8.80 0.97
N GLU A 103 -1.15 -9.45 2.08
CA GLU A 103 -0.23 -10.34 2.80
C GLU A 103 0.19 -11.55 1.96
N ALA A 104 -0.72 -12.12 1.15
CA ALA A 104 -0.39 -13.19 0.22
C ALA A 104 0.65 -12.73 -0.82
N CYS A 105 0.45 -11.56 -1.45
CA CYS A 105 1.41 -11.01 -2.41
C CYS A 105 2.79 -10.78 -1.77
N VAL A 106 2.83 -10.29 -0.53
CA VAL A 106 4.08 -10.10 0.22
C VAL A 106 4.75 -11.43 0.51
N ARG A 107 4.00 -12.42 0.98
CA ARG A 107 4.51 -13.77 1.27
C ARG A 107 5.08 -14.43 0.03
N ASP A 108 4.36 -14.38 -1.09
CA ASP A 108 4.79 -14.95 -2.36
C ASP A 108 6.12 -14.32 -2.83
N ASN A 109 6.22 -13.00 -2.77
CA ASN A 109 7.43 -12.29 -3.15
C ASN A 109 8.62 -12.63 -2.23
N LEU A 110 8.41 -12.63 -0.92
CA LEU A 110 9.47 -12.94 0.05
C LEU A 110 9.91 -14.39 -0.03
N ASN A 111 9.00 -15.33 -0.29
CA ASN A 111 9.36 -16.74 -0.50
C ASN A 111 10.32 -16.96 -1.67
N GLN A 112 10.21 -16.12 -2.71
CA GLN A 112 11.05 -16.20 -3.89
C GLN A 112 12.37 -15.46 -3.74
N ASN A 113 12.37 -14.31 -3.07
CA ASN A 113 13.46 -13.34 -3.17
C ASN A 113 14.20 -13.10 -1.84
N ALA A 114 13.60 -13.41 -0.68
CA ALA A 114 14.22 -13.14 0.60
C ALA A 114 15.20 -14.25 1.00
N PRO A 115 16.36 -13.93 1.59
CA PRO A 115 17.22 -14.92 2.21
C PRO A 115 16.49 -15.58 3.39
N ARG A 116 16.72 -16.88 3.55
CA ARG A 116 16.16 -17.66 4.67
C ARG A 116 17.20 -17.79 5.77
N ALA A 117 16.78 -17.49 6.99
CA ALA A 117 17.61 -17.66 8.17
C ALA A 117 16.83 -18.48 9.22
N MET A 118 17.55 -19.34 9.93
CA MET A 118 17.03 -20.02 11.10
C MET A 118 17.51 -19.28 12.34
N ALA A 119 16.61 -19.01 13.29
CA ALA A 119 16.94 -18.43 14.57
C ALA A 119 16.44 -19.35 15.68
N VAL A 120 17.30 -19.61 16.65
CA VAL A 120 16.94 -20.34 17.87
C VAL A 120 17.02 -19.38 19.05
N LEU A 121 15.85 -19.13 19.67
CA LEU A 121 15.76 -18.31 20.87
C LEU A 121 16.11 -19.17 22.10
N ASN A 122 16.95 -18.64 23.01
CA ASN A 122 17.41 -19.34 24.20
C ASN A 122 18.08 -20.70 23.89
N PRO A 123 19.14 -20.73 23.06
CA PRO A 123 19.76 -21.98 22.64
C PRO A 123 20.42 -22.71 23.81
N LEU A 124 20.32 -24.03 23.80
CA LEU A 124 21.13 -24.87 24.67
C LEU A 124 22.51 -25.07 24.04
N LYS A 125 23.56 -24.87 24.84
CA LYS A 125 24.92 -25.15 24.37
C LYS A 125 25.17 -26.68 24.41
N LEU A 126 25.36 -27.27 23.24
CA LEU A 126 25.82 -28.65 23.11
C LEU A 126 27.34 -28.65 22.88
N VAL A 127 28.09 -29.30 23.74
CA VAL A 127 29.54 -29.49 23.60
C VAL A 127 29.83 -30.96 23.33
N ILE A 128 30.44 -31.24 22.19
CA ILE A 128 30.90 -32.58 21.82
C ILE A 128 32.40 -32.61 22.09
N GLU A 129 32.82 -33.37 23.14
CA GLU A 129 34.21 -33.39 23.57
C GLU A 129 35.09 -34.33 22.73
N GLN A 130 34.50 -35.33 22.11
CA GLN A 130 35.24 -36.28 21.24
C GLN A 130 34.39 -36.58 20.01
N LEU A 131 34.97 -36.32 18.85
CA LEU A 131 34.47 -36.84 17.57
C LEU A 131 35.36 -38.03 17.20
N PRO A 132 34.80 -39.19 16.81
CA PRO A 132 35.58 -40.32 16.36
C PRO A 132 36.35 -40.01 15.07
#